data_0a6f7f93c5b075a2bd7b04bbd98deab9
#
_entry.id   0a6f7f93c5b075a2bd7b04bbd98deab9
#
_cell.length_a   1.000
_cell.length_b   1.000
_cell.length_c   1.000
_cell.angle_alpha   90.00
_cell.angle_beta   90.00
_cell.angle_gamma   90.00
#
_symmetry.space_group_name_H-M   'P 1'
#
loop_
_entity.id
_entity.type
_entity.pdbx_description
1 polymer ?
#
loop_
_entity_poly.entity_id
_entity_poly.type
_entity_poly.pdbx_seq_one_letter_code
_entity_poly.pdbx_strand_id
1 'polypeptide(L)'
;KALPEAVAALQAYRAKGGAVVLVTNSPKPRAGVASQMKSFGVPDDAWDTIATSGDSARSAMFQGAVGKNVYFMGEWDRDAAFFEPIHLLDNPVDIKRVPLDQADGIVCCGPFDPMADPDVNRPDFLYAKQKGLKLLCANPDIVVDRGEVREWCAGALAQLYTEMGGESLYFGKPHPPIYDLARRRLAEIGNLPRDTAILGIGDGILTDIRGAMGEDIDSLFITGGLAAAETKTSHQPDPDALTAYLEKEMSNPTYAIGKLR
;
A
#
# COMPACT_ATOMS: atom_id res chain seq x y z
N LYS A 1 -3.73 -17.52 1.89
CA LYS A 1 -2.97 -18.77 1.64
C LYS A 1 -2.06 -18.54 0.44
N ALA A 2 -0.78 -18.91 0.54
CA ALA A 2 0.19 -18.77 -0.55
C ALA A 2 -0.26 -19.56 -1.80
N LEU A 3 0.06 -19.01 -2.97
CA LEU A 3 -0.11 -19.66 -4.27
C LEU A 3 1.20 -20.37 -4.62
N PRO A 4 1.25 -21.73 -4.67
CA PRO A 4 2.50 -22.47 -4.81
C PRO A 4 3.28 -22.11 -6.09
N GLU A 5 2.59 -21.91 -7.22
CA GLU A 5 3.22 -21.56 -8.49
C GLU A 5 3.90 -20.18 -8.44
N ALA A 6 3.24 -19.19 -7.82
CA ALA A 6 3.81 -17.86 -7.63
C ALA A 6 5.03 -17.90 -6.70
N VAL A 7 4.96 -18.64 -5.60
CA VAL A 7 6.11 -18.85 -4.70
C VAL A 7 7.29 -19.48 -5.45
N ALA A 8 7.04 -20.53 -6.23
CA ALA A 8 8.07 -21.20 -7.03
C ALA A 8 8.71 -20.25 -8.06
N ALA A 9 7.91 -19.40 -8.72
CA ALA A 9 8.42 -18.41 -9.67
C ALA A 9 9.37 -17.41 -8.99
N LEU A 10 8.99 -16.87 -7.81
CA LEU A 10 9.82 -15.93 -7.05
C LEU A 10 11.12 -16.59 -6.58
N GLN A 11 11.04 -17.81 -6.05
CA GLN A 11 12.22 -18.60 -5.65
C GLN A 11 13.17 -18.88 -6.83
N ALA A 12 12.61 -19.26 -7.99
CA ALA A 12 13.40 -19.50 -9.19
C ALA A 12 14.09 -18.23 -9.71
N TYR A 13 13.43 -17.07 -9.61
CA TYR A 13 14.02 -15.78 -9.97
C TYR A 13 15.17 -15.41 -9.03
N ARG A 14 14.99 -15.57 -7.72
CA ARG A 14 16.04 -15.32 -6.72
C ARG A 14 17.23 -16.28 -6.88
N ALA A 15 16.99 -17.55 -7.17
CA ALA A 15 18.05 -18.53 -7.43
C ALA A 15 18.95 -18.16 -8.63
N LYS A 16 18.45 -17.33 -9.55
CA LYS A 16 19.22 -16.77 -10.68
C LYS A 16 19.90 -15.44 -10.36
N GLY A 17 19.88 -14.98 -9.09
CA GLY A 17 20.50 -13.75 -8.63
C GLY A 17 19.59 -12.51 -8.73
N GLY A 18 18.31 -12.70 -9.03
CA GLY A 18 17.32 -11.62 -8.99
C GLY A 18 16.96 -11.24 -7.54
N ALA A 19 16.54 -9.99 -7.32
CA ALA A 19 16.02 -9.52 -6.04
C ALA A 19 14.50 -9.35 -6.09
N VAL A 20 13.82 -9.76 -5.02
CA VAL A 20 12.36 -9.68 -4.89
C VAL A 20 12.00 -8.77 -3.73
N VAL A 21 11.26 -7.69 -4.02
CA VAL A 21 10.66 -6.79 -3.02
C VAL A 21 9.16 -7.00 -3.01
N LEU A 22 8.61 -7.35 -1.86
CA LEU A 22 7.15 -7.36 -1.68
C LEU A 22 6.68 -5.95 -1.36
N VAL A 23 5.76 -5.40 -2.18
CA VAL A 23 5.21 -4.05 -2.02
C VAL A 23 3.73 -4.15 -1.69
N THR A 24 3.33 -3.62 -0.53
CA THR A 24 1.96 -3.77 -0.01
C THR A 24 1.38 -2.47 0.54
N ASN A 25 0.07 -2.26 0.33
CA ASN A 25 -0.67 -1.14 0.91
C ASN A 25 -1.04 -1.33 2.39
N SER A 26 -0.62 -2.46 2.99
CA SER A 26 -0.84 -2.70 4.42
C SER A 26 -0.33 -1.54 5.28
N PRO A 27 -1.12 -1.07 6.26
CA PRO A 27 -0.69 -0.05 7.24
C PRO A 27 0.29 -0.62 8.27
N LYS A 28 0.46 -1.94 8.32
CA LYS A 28 1.36 -2.61 9.27
C LYS A 28 2.83 -2.32 8.97
N PRO A 29 3.67 -2.22 10.01
CA PRO A 29 5.12 -2.25 9.84
C PRO A 29 5.59 -3.54 9.17
N ARG A 30 6.77 -3.49 8.51
CA ARG A 30 7.40 -4.60 7.80
C ARG A 30 7.39 -5.92 8.59
N ALA A 31 7.75 -5.87 9.88
CA ALA A 31 7.80 -7.06 10.73
C ALA A 31 6.42 -7.75 10.87
N GLY A 32 5.36 -6.96 11.00
CA GLY A 32 3.99 -7.47 11.07
C GLY A 32 3.54 -8.12 9.76
N VAL A 33 3.93 -7.54 8.62
CA VAL A 33 3.66 -8.15 7.29
C VAL A 33 4.45 -9.44 7.11
N ALA A 34 5.74 -9.47 7.47
CA ALA A 34 6.56 -10.68 7.39
C ALA A 34 5.95 -11.84 8.19
N SER A 35 5.50 -11.58 9.43
CA SER A 35 4.80 -12.58 10.25
C SER A 35 3.51 -13.08 9.58
N GLN A 36 2.75 -12.18 8.96
CA GLN A 36 1.53 -12.52 8.23
C GLN A 36 1.83 -13.38 6.99
N MET A 37 2.86 -13.05 6.20
CA MET A 37 3.28 -13.84 5.04
C MET A 37 3.65 -15.26 5.44
N LYS A 38 4.38 -15.42 6.54
CA LYS A 38 4.73 -16.74 7.11
C LYS A 38 3.48 -17.53 7.50
N SER A 39 2.47 -16.88 8.11
CA SER A 39 1.21 -17.54 8.47
C SER A 39 0.40 -17.99 7.24
N PHE A 40 0.58 -17.32 6.10
CA PHE A 40 -0.03 -17.70 4.82
C PHE A 40 0.72 -18.83 4.09
N GLY A 41 1.90 -19.21 4.59
CA GLY A 41 2.74 -20.26 4.01
C GLY A 41 3.68 -19.75 2.91
N VAL A 42 3.99 -18.43 2.88
CA VAL A 42 5.04 -17.90 2.01
C VAL A 42 6.38 -18.08 2.71
N PRO A 43 7.32 -18.85 2.11
CA PRO A 43 8.62 -19.09 2.71
C PRO A 43 9.54 -17.86 2.60
N ASP A 44 10.48 -17.74 3.54
CA ASP A 44 11.40 -16.58 3.62
C ASP A 44 12.37 -16.49 2.43
N ASP A 45 12.58 -17.58 1.71
CA ASP A 45 13.43 -17.63 0.52
C ASP A 45 12.73 -17.19 -0.77
N ALA A 46 11.42 -16.84 -0.71
CA ALA A 46 10.68 -16.32 -1.85
C ALA A 46 10.85 -14.79 -2.04
N TRP A 47 11.42 -14.08 -1.08
CA TRP A 47 11.57 -12.63 -1.12
C TRP A 47 12.83 -12.17 -0.36
N ASP A 48 13.30 -10.93 -0.66
CA ASP A 48 14.49 -10.35 -0.03
C ASP A 48 14.12 -9.29 1.00
N THR A 49 13.14 -8.45 0.68
CA THR A 49 12.68 -7.38 1.57
C THR A 49 11.21 -7.02 1.31
N ILE A 50 10.63 -6.20 2.21
CA ILE A 50 9.24 -5.78 2.14
C ILE A 50 9.18 -4.26 2.28
N ALA A 51 8.43 -3.59 1.39
CA ALA A 51 8.04 -2.19 1.50
C ALA A 51 6.54 -2.12 1.79
N THR A 52 6.16 -1.50 2.91
CA THR A 52 4.76 -1.34 3.30
C THR A 52 4.35 0.12 3.24
N SER A 53 3.08 0.39 2.90
CA SER A 53 2.51 1.72 3.02
C SER A 53 2.65 2.26 4.44
N GLY A 54 2.47 1.39 5.44
CA GLY A 54 2.67 1.73 6.85
C GLY A 54 4.07 2.25 7.15
N ASP A 55 5.14 1.58 6.70
CA ASP A 55 6.51 2.05 6.93
C ASP A 55 6.82 3.34 6.15
N SER A 56 6.29 3.49 4.94
CA SER A 56 6.42 4.72 4.16
C SER A 56 5.75 5.91 4.87
N ALA A 57 4.51 5.72 5.33
CA ALA A 57 3.76 6.72 6.09
C ALA A 57 4.41 7.05 7.45
N ARG A 58 4.92 6.04 8.18
CA ARG A 58 5.66 6.22 9.44
C ARG A 58 6.91 7.06 9.23
N SER A 59 7.66 6.79 8.15
CA SER A 59 8.83 7.59 7.82
C SER A 59 8.47 9.07 7.66
N ALA A 60 7.40 9.39 6.94
CA ALA A 60 6.93 10.75 6.78
C ALA A 60 6.40 11.35 8.10
N MET A 61 5.67 10.59 8.90
CA MET A 61 5.18 11.01 10.22
C MET A 61 6.34 11.44 11.13
N PHE A 62 7.36 10.58 11.26
CA PHE A 62 8.52 10.86 12.09
C PHE A 62 9.47 11.94 11.52
N GLN A 63 9.27 12.32 10.26
CA GLN A 63 9.89 13.51 9.64
C GLN A 63 9.04 14.78 9.83
N GLY A 64 7.88 14.68 10.50
CA GLY A 64 7.02 15.82 10.82
C GLY A 64 6.02 16.22 9.73
N ALA A 65 5.71 15.34 8.78
CA ALA A 65 4.79 15.65 7.67
C ALA A 65 3.40 16.14 8.11
N VAL A 66 2.97 15.74 9.31
CA VAL A 66 1.67 16.13 9.93
C VAL A 66 1.83 16.75 11.32
N GLY A 67 3.02 17.35 11.59
CA GLY A 67 3.34 17.96 12.88
C GLY A 67 3.75 16.95 13.94
N LYS A 68 3.76 17.39 15.21
CA LYS A 68 4.18 16.59 16.37
C LYS A 68 3.00 16.04 17.17
N ASN A 69 1.95 16.82 17.26
CA ASN A 69 0.74 16.45 17.99
C ASN A 69 -0.28 15.91 16.99
N VAL A 70 -0.58 14.64 17.04
CA VAL A 70 -1.40 14.00 16.00
C VAL A 70 -2.70 13.44 16.56
N TYR A 71 -3.79 13.68 15.86
CA TYR A 71 -5.04 12.95 16.09
C TYR A 71 -4.96 11.61 15.38
N PHE A 72 -5.12 10.52 16.13
CA PHE A 72 -5.01 9.17 15.59
C PHE A 72 -6.40 8.62 15.23
N MET A 73 -6.54 8.06 14.03
CA MET A 73 -7.69 7.28 13.57
C MET A 73 -7.26 5.86 13.25
N GLY A 74 -7.92 4.87 13.86
CA GLY A 74 -7.63 3.45 13.74
C GLY A 74 -7.93 2.68 15.02
N GLU A 75 -7.58 1.40 15.04
CA GLU A 75 -7.71 0.53 16.22
C GLU A 75 -6.37 0.48 16.97
N TRP A 76 -6.30 1.12 18.13
CA TRP A 76 -5.03 1.28 18.85
C TRP A 76 -4.31 -0.04 19.13
N ASP A 77 -5.02 -1.06 19.62
CA ASP A 77 -4.41 -2.34 19.98
C ASP A 77 -3.78 -3.05 18.77
N ARG A 78 -4.29 -2.79 17.57
CA ARG A 78 -3.75 -3.31 16.31
C ARG A 78 -2.64 -2.44 15.75
N ASP A 79 -2.79 -1.13 15.90
CA ASP A 79 -2.01 -0.14 15.14
C ASP A 79 -0.93 0.55 15.99
N ALA A 80 -0.80 0.22 17.30
CA ALA A 80 0.18 0.85 18.21
C ALA A 80 1.62 0.80 17.70
N ALA A 81 2.02 -0.29 17.03
CA ALA A 81 3.33 -0.44 16.41
C ALA A 81 3.62 0.60 15.30
N PHE A 82 2.59 1.30 14.78
CA PHE A 82 2.77 2.40 13.85
C PHE A 82 3.52 3.58 14.47
N PHE A 83 3.44 3.75 15.78
CA PHE A 83 4.08 4.83 16.54
C PHE A 83 5.46 4.46 17.12
N GLU A 84 5.96 3.25 16.85
CA GLU A 84 7.32 2.88 17.21
C GLU A 84 8.31 3.53 16.21
N PRO A 85 9.41 4.15 16.67
CA PRO A 85 10.41 4.76 15.78
C PRO A 85 10.98 3.78 14.76
N ILE A 86 11.26 4.27 13.56
CA ILE A 86 11.92 3.50 12.50
C ILE A 86 13.42 3.73 12.59
N HIS A 87 14.22 2.66 12.61
CA HIS A 87 15.69 2.72 12.68
C HIS A 87 16.36 3.39 11.46
N LEU A 88 15.60 3.72 10.42
CA LEU A 88 16.06 4.37 9.18
C LEU A 88 16.21 5.90 9.29
N LEU A 89 15.82 6.50 10.40
CA LEU A 89 15.78 7.96 10.55
C LEU A 89 16.79 8.43 11.60
N ASP A 90 17.63 9.38 11.19
CA ASP A 90 18.53 10.12 12.07
C ASP A 90 17.77 11.22 12.78
N ASN A 91 17.36 11.27 13.92
CA ASN A 91 16.58 12.30 14.64
C ASN A 91 15.08 12.33 14.31
N PRO A 92 14.33 11.27 14.60
CA PRO A 92 12.89 11.27 14.44
C PRO A 92 12.20 12.29 15.36
N VAL A 93 11.14 12.90 14.86
CA VAL A 93 10.27 13.80 15.63
C VAL A 93 9.57 13.01 16.75
N ASP A 94 9.51 13.57 17.96
CA ASP A 94 8.74 13.02 19.07
C ASP A 94 7.24 13.22 18.82
N ILE A 95 6.55 12.16 18.39
CA ILE A 95 5.13 12.19 18.03
C ILE A 95 4.27 11.93 19.26
N LYS A 96 3.29 12.81 19.50
CA LYS A 96 2.33 12.72 20.59
C LYS A 96 0.91 12.57 20.07
N ARG A 97 0.20 11.57 20.56
CA ARG A 97 -1.24 11.45 20.30
C ARG A 97 -2.00 12.41 21.20
N VAL A 98 -2.89 13.17 20.59
CA VAL A 98 -3.70 14.19 21.27
C VAL A 98 -5.14 14.14 20.75
N PRO A 99 -6.11 14.72 21.46
CA PRO A 99 -7.46 14.99 20.95
C PRO A 99 -7.40 15.88 19.70
N LEU A 100 -8.45 15.82 18.85
CA LEU A 100 -8.51 16.52 17.57
C LEU A 100 -8.34 18.06 17.71
N ASP A 101 -8.85 18.64 18.79
CA ASP A 101 -8.78 20.08 19.06
C ASP A 101 -7.34 20.57 19.37
N GLN A 102 -6.43 19.65 19.76
CA GLN A 102 -5.03 19.94 20.06
C GLN A 102 -4.07 19.47 18.97
N ALA A 103 -4.59 18.86 17.90
CA ALA A 103 -3.77 18.24 16.87
C ALA A 103 -3.20 19.25 15.86
N ASP A 104 -1.99 18.95 15.38
CA ASP A 104 -1.32 19.60 14.24
C ASP A 104 -1.67 18.91 12.92
N GLY A 105 -2.07 17.63 12.98
CA GLY A 105 -2.47 16.82 11.83
C GLY A 105 -3.14 15.51 12.24
N ILE A 106 -3.56 14.74 11.26
CA ILE A 106 -4.25 13.45 11.43
C ILE A 106 -3.35 12.32 10.95
N VAL A 107 -3.26 11.24 11.74
CA VAL A 107 -2.67 9.97 11.34
C VAL A 107 -3.77 8.93 11.24
N CYS A 108 -4.05 8.46 10.02
CA CYS A 108 -5.13 7.54 9.73
C CYS A 108 -4.57 6.18 9.29
N CYS A 109 -4.65 5.17 10.18
CA CYS A 109 -4.36 3.77 9.89
C CYS A 109 -5.61 3.01 9.43
N GLY A 110 -6.80 3.53 9.71
CA GLY A 110 -8.10 2.98 9.36
C GLY A 110 -9.23 3.71 10.05
N PRO A 111 -10.49 3.33 9.80
CA PRO A 111 -11.62 3.81 10.59
C PRO A 111 -11.58 3.28 12.03
N PHE A 112 -12.29 3.93 12.94
CA PHE A 112 -12.49 3.41 14.30
C PHE A 112 -13.39 2.17 14.31
N ASP A 113 -14.37 2.14 13.44
CA ASP A 113 -15.21 0.99 13.14
C ASP A 113 -15.15 0.72 11.62
N PRO A 114 -14.52 -0.38 11.19
CA PRO A 114 -14.36 -0.68 9.77
C PRO A 114 -15.67 -1.05 9.05
N MET A 115 -16.77 -1.24 9.79
CA MET A 115 -18.10 -1.51 9.24
C MET A 115 -18.97 -0.25 9.12
N ALA A 116 -18.59 0.82 9.82
CA ALA A 116 -19.34 2.08 9.78
C ALA A 116 -19.06 2.84 8.47
N ASP A 117 -20.09 3.49 7.94
CA ASP A 117 -19.94 4.37 6.78
C ASP A 117 -18.91 5.48 7.08
N PRO A 118 -17.93 5.74 6.19
CA PRO A 118 -16.96 6.82 6.35
C PRO A 118 -17.57 8.18 6.66
N ASP A 119 -18.79 8.43 6.21
CA ASP A 119 -19.54 9.68 6.40
C ASP A 119 -19.78 10.04 7.88
N VAL A 120 -19.71 9.08 8.79
CA VAL A 120 -19.79 9.35 10.25
C VAL A 120 -18.68 10.28 10.74
N ASN A 121 -17.57 10.38 10.00
CA ASN A 121 -16.43 11.24 10.33
C ASN A 121 -16.55 12.68 9.79
N ARG A 122 -17.60 13.01 9.04
CA ARG A 122 -17.78 14.37 8.45
C ARG A 122 -17.69 15.52 9.45
N PRO A 123 -18.26 15.45 10.67
CA PRO A 123 -18.12 16.54 11.65
C PRO A 123 -16.66 16.79 12.05
N ASP A 124 -15.90 15.74 12.34
CA ASP A 124 -14.49 15.83 12.71
C ASP A 124 -13.64 16.32 11.54
N PHE A 125 -13.92 15.85 10.33
CA PHE A 125 -13.23 16.29 9.12
C PHE A 125 -13.53 17.74 8.75
N LEU A 126 -14.75 18.22 8.98
CA LEU A 126 -15.05 19.64 8.79
C LEU A 126 -14.23 20.50 9.75
N TYR A 127 -14.15 20.11 11.01
CA TYR A 127 -13.35 20.80 12.03
C TYR A 127 -11.85 20.76 11.66
N ALA A 128 -11.33 19.60 11.32
CA ALA A 128 -9.93 19.41 10.92
C ALA A 128 -9.56 20.25 9.69
N LYS A 129 -10.43 20.28 8.68
CA LYS A 129 -10.27 21.13 7.49
C LYS A 129 -10.20 22.61 7.85
N GLN A 130 -11.10 23.09 8.71
CA GLN A 130 -11.11 24.50 9.14
C GLN A 130 -9.82 24.89 9.86
N LYS A 131 -9.20 23.95 10.57
CA LYS A 131 -7.86 24.11 11.19
C LYS A 131 -6.71 23.97 10.20
N GLY A 132 -6.96 23.54 8.96
CA GLY A 132 -5.91 23.27 7.97
C GLY A 132 -5.07 22.02 8.28
N LEU A 133 -5.61 21.04 9.02
CA LEU A 133 -4.90 19.82 9.34
C LEU A 133 -4.70 18.96 8.09
N LYS A 134 -3.51 18.41 7.92
CA LYS A 134 -3.25 17.37 6.90
C LYS A 134 -3.56 16.00 7.45
N LEU A 135 -4.09 15.12 6.57
CA LEU A 135 -4.34 13.72 6.90
C LEU A 135 -3.28 12.84 6.26
N LEU A 136 -2.52 12.11 7.06
CA LEU A 136 -1.58 11.09 6.65
C LEU A 136 -2.32 9.76 6.55
N CYS A 137 -2.43 9.23 5.33
CA CYS A 137 -3.11 7.97 5.03
C CYS A 137 -2.10 6.82 4.99
N ALA A 138 -2.18 5.92 5.96
CA ALA A 138 -1.26 4.77 6.07
C ALA A 138 -1.62 3.60 5.15
N ASN A 139 -2.85 3.56 4.63
CA ASN A 139 -3.34 2.54 3.69
C ASN A 139 -4.26 3.20 2.66
N PRO A 140 -3.82 3.38 1.40
CA PRO A 140 -4.63 4.04 0.37
C PRO A 140 -5.80 3.20 -0.17
N ASP A 141 -5.90 1.92 0.19
CA ASP A 141 -7.03 1.09 -0.22
C ASP A 141 -8.34 1.64 0.36
N ILE A 142 -9.39 1.59 -0.44
CA ILE A 142 -10.74 2.06 -0.03
C ILE A 142 -11.42 1.01 0.84
N VAL A 143 -11.35 -0.25 0.40
CA VAL A 143 -11.92 -1.41 1.09
C VAL A 143 -10.97 -2.59 1.05
N VAL A 144 -11.16 -3.53 1.97
CA VAL A 144 -10.46 -4.81 1.99
C VAL A 144 -11.44 -5.93 2.30
N ASP A 145 -11.28 -7.06 1.62
CA ASP A 145 -12.07 -8.26 1.92
C ASP A 145 -11.32 -9.14 2.94
N ARG A 146 -11.94 -9.36 4.10
CA ARG A 146 -11.46 -10.28 5.15
C ARG A 146 -12.38 -11.49 5.23
N GLY A 147 -12.06 -12.51 4.46
CA GLY A 147 -12.97 -13.65 4.26
C GLY A 147 -14.20 -13.19 3.48
N GLU A 148 -15.38 -13.30 4.10
CA GLU A 148 -16.66 -12.88 3.50
C GLU A 148 -17.09 -11.46 3.91
N VAL A 149 -16.28 -10.79 4.75
CA VAL A 149 -16.60 -9.45 5.27
C VAL A 149 -15.77 -8.42 4.52
N ARG A 150 -16.44 -7.38 4.01
CA ARG A 150 -15.82 -6.22 3.40
C ARG A 150 -15.73 -5.09 4.42
N GLU A 151 -14.52 -4.59 4.63
CA GLU A 151 -14.19 -3.55 5.59
C GLU A 151 -13.68 -2.29 4.89
N TRP A 152 -14.03 -1.13 5.43
CA TRP A 152 -13.45 0.14 5.00
C TRP A 152 -12.00 0.28 5.46
N CYS A 153 -11.16 0.91 4.63
CA CYS A 153 -9.77 1.23 4.93
C CYS A 153 -9.53 2.73 5.10
N ALA A 154 -8.31 3.10 5.47
CA ALA A 154 -7.91 4.50 5.64
C ALA A 154 -8.07 5.33 4.36
N GLY A 155 -7.93 4.71 3.18
CA GLY A 155 -8.13 5.36 1.89
C GLY A 155 -9.52 5.94 1.71
N ALA A 156 -10.57 5.26 2.21
CA ALA A 156 -11.93 5.78 2.16
C ALA A 156 -12.08 7.08 2.97
N LEU A 157 -11.47 7.13 4.16
CA LEU A 157 -11.48 8.33 5.01
C LEU A 157 -10.66 9.46 4.39
N ALA A 158 -9.49 9.15 3.83
CA ALA A 158 -8.64 10.12 3.15
C ALA A 158 -9.31 10.69 1.90
N GLN A 159 -10.02 9.85 1.14
CA GLN A 159 -10.83 10.30 0.00
C GLN A 159 -11.94 11.24 0.46
N LEU A 160 -12.73 10.85 1.46
CA LEU A 160 -13.78 11.70 2.03
C LEU A 160 -13.22 13.04 2.50
N TYR A 161 -12.09 13.03 3.22
CA TYR A 161 -11.45 14.26 3.69
C TYR A 161 -11.04 15.17 2.53
N THR A 162 -10.48 14.60 1.46
CA THR A 162 -10.13 15.34 0.24
C THR A 162 -11.36 15.90 -0.49
N GLU A 163 -12.42 15.11 -0.62
CA GLU A 163 -13.70 15.57 -1.22
C GLU A 163 -14.33 16.73 -0.43
N MET A 164 -14.15 16.75 0.89
CA MET A 164 -14.55 17.86 1.74
C MET A 164 -13.62 19.08 1.64
N GLY A 165 -12.52 18.98 0.86
CA GLY A 165 -11.53 20.03 0.61
C GLY A 165 -10.42 20.08 1.65
N GLY A 166 -10.15 18.98 2.37
CA GLY A 166 -8.97 18.77 3.17
C GLY A 166 -7.78 18.29 2.33
N GLU A 167 -6.58 18.25 2.91
CA GLU A 167 -5.37 17.74 2.27
C GLU A 167 -5.02 16.37 2.82
N SER A 168 -5.00 15.34 1.95
CA SER A 168 -4.60 13.97 2.29
C SER A 168 -3.27 13.62 1.65
N LEU A 169 -2.36 13.02 2.43
CA LEU A 169 -1.04 12.55 2.01
C LEU A 169 -1.06 11.03 1.91
N TYR A 170 -0.71 10.48 0.75
CA TYR A 170 -0.75 9.06 0.46
C TYR A 170 0.66 8.47 0.32
N PHE A 171 0.86 7.25 0.84
CA PHE A 171 2.19 6.62 0.97
C PHE A 171 2.26 5.20 0.39
N GLY A 172 1.14 4.60 0.03
CA GLY A 172 1.05 3.30 -0.63
C GLY A 172 0.90 3.39 -2.15
N LYS A 173 0.83 2.25 -2.83
CA LYS A 173 0.56 2.18 -4.28
C LYS A 173 -0.78 2.84 -4.62
N PRO A 174 -0.86 3.62 -5.67
CA PRO A 174 0.11 3.86 -6.76
C PRO A 174 1.07 5.05 -6.51
N HIS A 175 1.16 5.59 -5.30
CA HIS A 175 1.90 6.83 -5.01
C HIS A 175 3.41 6.62 -4.86
N PRO A 176 4.25 7.58 -5.31
CA PRO A 176 5.71 7.45 -5.34
C PRO A 176 6.41 7.07 -4.03
N PRO A 177 5.98 7.51 -2.82
CA PRO A 177 6.73 7.28 -1.59
C PRO A 177 7.00 5.80 -1.27
N ILE A 178 6.10 4.88 -1.66
CA ILE A 178 6.31 3.44 -1.41
C ILE A 178 7.38 2.86 -2.34
N TYR A 179 7.52 3.38 -3.56
CA TYR A 179 8.56 2.96 -4.51
C TYR A 179 9.92 3.48 -4.08
N ASP A 180 10.00 4.71 -3.55
CA ASP A 180 11.22 5.24 -2.93
C ASP A 180 11.64 4.39 -1.73
N LEU A 181 10.70 3.96 -0.91
CA LEU A 181 10.98 3.04 0.18
C LEU A 181 11.51 1.70 -0.33
N ALA A 182 10.88 1.14 -1.38
CA ALA A 182 11.33 -0.13 -1.98
C ALA A 182 12.75 -0.04 -2.51
N ARG A 183 13.12 1.06 -3.20
CA ARG A 183 14.49 1.31 -3.69
C ARG A 183 15.50 1.44 -2.53
N ARG A 184 15.14 2.17 -1.48
CA ARG A 184 16.00 2.28 -0.26
C ARG A 184 16.21 0.91 0.39
N ARG A 185 15.17 0.08 0.48
CA ARG A 185 15.26 -1.29 1.02
C ARG A 185 16.17 -2.19 0.17
N LEU A 186 16.11 -2.07 -1.15
CA LEU A 186 17.04 -2.77 -2.05
C LEU A 186 18.48 -2.31 -1.84
N ALA A 187 18.71 -1.02 -1.67
CA ALA A 187 20.04 -0.47 -1.39
C ALA A 187 20.62 -1.00 -0.07
N GLU A 188 19.81 -1.15 0.97
CA GLU A 188 20.23 -1.73 2.27
C GLU A 188 20.77 -3.16 2.15
N ILE A 189 20.25 -3.95 1.22
CA ILE A 189 20.72 -5.32 0.95
C ILE A 189 21.78 -5.40 -0.15
N GLY A 190 22.36 -4.24 -0.52
CA GLY A 190 23.42 -4.16 -1.51
C GLY A 190 22.99 -4.29 -2.97
N ASN A 191 21.69 -4.15 -3.24
CA ASN A 191 21.14 -4.23 -4.60
C ASN A 191 20.69 -2.84 -5.05
N LEU A 192 21.26 -2.33 -6.14
CA LEU A 192 20.94 -1.03 -6.74
C LEU A 192 20.59 -1.26 -8.22
N PRO A 193 19.40 -1.80 -8.55
CA PRO A 193 19.02 -2.02 -9.93
C PRO A 193 18.81 -0.67 -10.64
N ARG A 194 19.06 -0.65 -11.97
CA ARG A 194 18.56 0.42 -12.82
C ARG A 194 17.05 0.27 -12.95
N ASP A 195 16.31 1.35 -13.10
CA ASP A 195 14.85 1.30 -13.26
C ASP A 195 14.43 0.44 -14.47
N THR A 196 15.22 0.42 -15.54
CA THR A 196 15.03 -0.46 -16.71
C THR A 196 15.18 -1.96 -16.42
N ALA A 197 15.64 -2.35 -15.23
CA ALA A 197 15.77 -3.73 -14.77
C ALA A 197 14.73 -4.09 -13.70
N ILE A 198 13.75 -3.22 -13.46
CA ILE A 198 12.68 -3.42 -12.48
C ILE A 198 11.40 -3.83 -13.23
N LEU A 199 10.74 -4.87 -12.73
CA LEU A 199 9.42 -5.29 -13.18
C LEU A 199 8.44 -5.21 -12.02
N GLY A 200 7.43 -4.34 -12.14
CA GLY A 200 6.29 -4.30 -11.23
C GLY A 200 5.32 -5.44 -11.55
N ILE A 201 4.97 -6.29 -10.57
CA ILE A 201 4.05 -7.42 -10.76
C ILE A 201 2.87 -7.25 -9.82
N GLY A 202 1.65 -7.32 -10.35
CA GLY A 202 0.45 -7.26 -9.51
C GLY A 202 -0.85 -7.43 -10.27
N ASP A 203 -1.95 -7.54 -9.52
CA ASP A 203 -3.30 -7.72 -10.04
C ASP A 203 -4.19 -6.48 -9.85
N GLY A 204 -3.70 -5.46 -9.15
CA GLY A 204 -4.40 -4.20 -8.95
C GLY A 204 -4.11 -3.21 -10.08
N ILE A 205 -5.08 -3.03 -10.99
CA ILE A 205 -4.90 -2.10 -12.13
C ILE A 205 -4.69 -0.65 -11.67
N LEU A 206 -5.41 -0.21 -10.62
CA LEU A 206 -5.35 1.15 -10.08
C LEU A 206 -4.23 1.35 -9.04
N THR A 207 -3.58 0.28 -8.61
CA THR A 207 -2.52 0.30 -7.59
C THR A 207 -1.20 -0.16 -8.19
N ASP A 208 -1.06 -1.46 -8.49
CA ASP A 208 0.18 -2.05 -8.97
C ASP A 208 0.57 -1.52 -10.36
N ILE A 209 -0.36 -1.59 -11.31
CA ILE A 209 -0.09 -1.22 -12.71
C ILE A 209 0.01 0.30 -12.86
N ARG A 210 -0.94 1.04 -12.29
CA ARG A 210 -0.88 2.51 -12.31
C ARG A 210 0.37 3.05 -11.64
N GLY A 211 0.79 2.41 -10.55
CA GLY A 211 2.02 2.79 -9.84
C GLY A 211 3.27 2.49 -10.67
N ALA A 212 3.37 1.32 -11.30
CA ALA A 212 4.48 1.01 -12.20
C ALA A 212 4.55 1.98 -13.40
N MET A 213 3.40 2.32 -13.98
CA MET A 213 3.31 3.35 -15.03
C MET A 213 3.76 4.73 -14.54
N GLY A 214 3.37 5.11 -13.32
CA GLY A 214 3.77 6.40 -12.71
C GLY A 214 5.26 6.50 -12.39
N GLU A 215 5.91 5.36 -12.17
CA GLU A 215 7.35 5.24 -11.89
C GLU A 215 8.20 4.96 -13.16
N ASP A 216 7.56 4.87 -14.33
CA ASP A 216 8.20 4.54 -15.61
C ASP A 216 9.00 3.21 -15.56
N ILE A 217 8.44 2.21 -14.89
CA ILE A 217 9.00 0.84 -14.84
C ILE A 217 8.10 -0.14 -15.58
N ASP A 218 8.70 -1.20 -16.12
CA ASP A 218 7.94 -2.28 -16.76
C ASP A 218 6.95 -2.93 -15.78
N SER A 219 5.80 -3.38 -16.30
CA SER A 219 4.76 -4.00 -15.51
C SER A 219 4.25 -5.31 -16.10
N LEU A 220 3.96 -6.27 -15.20
CA LEU A 220 3.28 -7.53 -15.51
C LEU A 220 1.92 -7.55 -14.77
N PHE A 221 0.86 -7.42 -15.55
CA PHE A 221 -0.52 -7.48 -15.02
C PHE A 221 -0.97 -8.93 -14.83
N ILE A 222 -1.34 -9.30 -13.60
CA ILE A 222 -1.87 -10.62 -13.24
C ILE A 222 -3.39 -10.57 -13.36
N THR A 223 -3.92 -11.00 -14.49
CA THR A 223 -5.34 -10.88 -14.82
C THR A 223 -6.24 -11.87 -14.06
N GLY A 224 -5.67 -12.95 -13.52
CA GLY A 224 -6.40 -13.96 -12.74
C GLY A 224 -6.61 -13.63 -11.27
N GLY A 225 -6.34 -12.38 -10.87
CA GLY A 225 -6.62 -11.81 -9.57
C GLY A 225 -7.92 -10.99 -9.56
N LEU A 226 -7.81 -9.72 -9.16
CA LEU A 226 -8.96 -8.80 -8.99
C LEU A 226 -9.80 -8.62 -10.26
N ALA A 227 -9.18 -8.66 -11.44
CA ALA A 227 -9.85 -8.43 -12.72
C ALA A 227 -10.23 -9.73 -13.46
N ALA A 228 -10.25 -10.88 -12.78
CA ALA A 228 -10.46 -12.18 -13.44
C ALA A 228 -11.81 -12.28 -14.17
N ALA A 229 -12.86 -11.70 -13.61
CA ALA A 229 -14.19 -11.69 -14.21
C ALA A 229 -14.25 -10.79 -15.44
N GLU A 230 -13.74 -9.55 -15.34
CA GLU A 230 -13.75 -8.54 -16.38
C GLU A 230 -12.91 -8.97 -17.58
N THR A 231 -11.75 -9.56 -17.33
CA THR A 231 -10.83 -10.05 -18.37
C THR A 231 -11.15 -11.47 -18.83
N LYS A 232 -12.21 -12.08 -18.28
CA LYS A 232 -12.61 -13.47 -18.54
C LYS A 232 -11.44 -14.46 -18.41
N THR A 233 -10.61 -14.24 -17.39
CA THR A 233 -9.41 -15.05 -17.17
C THR A 233 -9.76 -16.38 -16.52
N SER A 234 -9.54 -17.49 -17.22
CA SER A 234 -9.53 -18.84 -16.65
C SER A 234 -8.09 -19.31 -16.41
N HIS A 235 -7.30 -19.48 -17.46
CA HIS A 235 -5.87 -19.77 -17.43
C HIS A 235 -5.05 -18.60 -18.00
N GLN A 236 -5.53 -18.00 -19.06
CA GLN A 236 -5.08 -16.74 -19.65
C GLN A 236 -6.29 -15.83 -19.86
N PRO A 237 -6.09 -14.50 -19.94
CA PRO A 237 -7.17 -13.59 -20.26
C PRO A 237 -7.69 -13.81 -21.67
N ASP A 238 -8.98 -13.56 -21.86
CA ASP A 238 -9.53 -13.40 -23.20
C ASP A 238 -9.00 -12.11 -23.83
N PRO A 239 -8.42 -12.14 -25.04
CA PRO A 239 -7.75 -10.97 -25.63
C PRO A 239 -8.65 -9.75 -25.81
N ASP A 240 -9.89 -9.96 -26.25
CA ASP A 240 -10.85 -8.87 -26.50
C ASP A 240 -11.35 -8.27 -25.18
N ALA A 241 -11.64 -9.12 -24.19
CA ALA A 241 -12.05 -8.67 -22.86
C ALA A 241 -10.90 -7.92 -22.15
N LEU A 242 -9.66 -8.38 -22.27
CA LEU A 242 -8.49 -7.68 -21.73
C LEU A 242 -8.33 -6.31 -22.36
N THR A 243 -8.41 -6.22 -23.69
CA THR A 243 -8.30 -4.94 -24.43
C THR A 243 -9.37 -3.96 -23.94
N ALA A 244 -10.64 -4.39 -23.91
CA ALA A 244 -11.75 -3.54 -23.46
C ALA A 244 -11.59 -3.09 -22.01
N TYR A 245 -11.09 -3.97 -21.13
CA TYR A 245 -10.82 -3.63 -19.72
C TYR A 245 -9.70 -2.60 -19.60
N LEU A 246 -8.58 -2.78 -20.30
CA LEU A 246 -7.44 -1.85 -20.25
C LEU A 246 -7.80 -0.47 -20.81
N GLU A 247 -8.59 -0.40 -21.90
CA GLU A 247 -9.12 0.85 -22.45
C GLU A 247 -10.02 1.57 -21.45
N LYS A 248 -10.95 0.85 -20.82
CA LYS A 248 -11.84 1.39 -19.78
C LYS A 248 -11.06 1.97 -18.60
N GLU A 249 -10.03 1.25 -18.14
CA GLU A 249 -9.21 1.67 -16.97
C GLU A 249 -8.09 2.65 -17.36
N MET A 250 -7.98 3.01 -18.66
CA MET A 250 -6.92 3.89 -19.20
C MET A 250 -5.52 3.43 -18.76
N SER A 251 -5.26 2.13 -18.87
CA SER A 251 -4.02 1.50 -18.40
C SER A 251 -3.36 0.72 -19.51
N ASN A 252 -2.01 0.71 -19.51
CA ASN A 252 -1.21 0.04 -20.52
C ASN A 252 -0.03 -0.71 -19.86
N PRO A 253 -0.27 -1.88 -19.27
CA PRO A 253 0.81 -2.71 -18.73
C PRO A 253 1.73 -3.20 -19.85
N THR A 254 3.03 -3.34 -19.56
CA THR A 254 4.01 -3.87 -20.53
C THR A 254 3.68 -5.31 -20.91
N TYR A 255 3.24 -6.11 -19.93
CA TYR A 255 2.88 -7.52 -20.11
C TYR A 255 1.61 -7.86 -19.32
N ALA A 256 0.93 -8.92 -19.75
CA ALA A 256 -0.20 -9.51 -19.02
C ALA A 256 -0.14 -11.04 -19.04
N ILE A 257 -0.52 -11.65 -17.91
CA ILE A 257 -0.60 -13.11 -17.76
C ILE A 257 -1.73 -13.48 -16.79
N GLY A 258 -2.32 -14.64 -16.93
CA GLY A 258 -3.41 -15.07 -16.05
C GLY A 258 -2.95 -15.28 -14.60
N LYS A 259 -1.82 -15.98 -14.40
CA LYS A 259 -1.26 -16.26 -13.06
C LYS A 259 0.26 -16.23 -13.11
N LEU A 260 0.88 -15.74 -12.04
CA LEU A 260 2.33 -15.81 -11.87
C LEU A 260 2.77 -17.26 -11.68
N ARG A 261 3.73 -17.70 -12.52
CA ARG A 261 4.28 -19.06 -12.55
C ARG A 261 5.66 -19.08 -13.16
#